data_3c61547e22c492ab921d3e5e086ea3f4
#
_entry.id   3c61547e22c492ab921d3e5e086ea3f4
#
_cell.length_a   1.000
_cell.length_b   1.000
_cell.length_c   1.000
_cell.angle_alpha   90.00
_cell.angle_beta   90.00
_cell.angle_gamma   90.00
#
_symmetry.space_group_name_H-M   'P 1'
#
loop_
_entity.id
_entity.type
_entity.pdbx_description
1 polymer ?
#
loop_
_entity_poly.entity_id
_entity_poly.type
_entity_poly.pdbx_seq_one_letter_code
_entity_poly.pdbx_strand_id
1 'polypeptide(L)'
;MNKKLIFGLILVATILLLGANFGQYLTLENAKAQQEALNSFIEANIVYAATVYFLAYVAITALSIPGAAVVTLLGAALFGFWFSLLLVSFASTIGATLAFLSSRYLLRDWVQSRFGEKLVAINQGVKKDGAFYLFSLRLIPVFPFFLINLLMGLTPMSIARFYLTSQIGMLPGTAVYLNAGTQLATIDSLSGIVSPTVLASFALLGLFPILVKWVMNKVKPTPTQPNGSI
;
A
#
# COMPACT_ATOMS: atom_id res chain seq x y z
N MET A 1 -4.19 -12.25 -37.82
CA MET A 1 -3.53 -11.17 -37.06
C MET A 1 -3.53 -11.54 -35.57
N ASN A 2 -2.39 -11.51 -34.89
CA ASN A 2 -2.24 -12.02 -33.53
C ASN A 2 -3.05 -11.15 -32.55
N LYS A 3 -3.95 -11.76 -31.74
CA LYS A 3 -4.83 -11.01 -30.79
C LYS A 3 -4.05 -10.08 -29.87
N LYS A 4 -2.80 -10.45 -29.51
CA LYS A 4 -1.89 -9.61 -28.71
C LYS A 4 -1.43 -8.36 -29.48
N LEU A 5 -1.23 -8.48 -30.78
CA LEU A 5 -0.82 -7.36 -31.65
C LEU A 5 -1.97 -6.37 -31.85
N ILE A 6 -3.20 -6.87 -32.03
CA ILE A 6 -4.41 -6.04 -32.11
C ILE A 6 -4.62 -5.28 -30.79
N PHE A 7 -4.50 -5.98 -29.64
CA PHE A 7 -4.63 -5.35 -28.32
C PHE A 7 -3.55 -4.27 -28.10
N GLY A 8 -2.29 -4.55 -28.49
CA GLY A 8 -1.20 -3.58 -28.41
C GLY A 8 -1.46 -2.35 -29.29
N LEU A 9 -1.93 -2.54 -30.51
CA LEU A 9 -2.28 -1.43 -31.43
C LEU A 9 -3.44 -0.59 -30.89
N ILE A 10 -4.48 -1.24 -30.34
CA ILE A 10 -5.62 -0.53 -29.72
C ILE A 10 -5.14 0.27 -28.52
N LEU A 11 -4.30 -0.31 -27.65
CA LEU A 11 -3.74 0.38 -26.48
C LEU A 11 -2.92 1.61 -26.89
N VAL A 12 -2.03 1.45 -27.87
CA VAL A 12 -1.21 2.56 -28.40
C VAL A 12 -2.09 3.63 -29.03
N ALA A 13 -3.08 3.25 -29.86
CA ALA A 13 -4.01 4.19 -30.47
C ALA A 13 -4.83 4.94 -29.41
N THR A 14 -5.29 4.26 -28.35
CA THR A 14 -6.01 4.89 -27.24
C THR A 14 -5.12 5.89 -26.49
N ILE A 15 -3.86 5.53 -26.21
CA ILE A 15 -2.90 6.44 -25.57
C ILE A 15 -2.63 7.66 -26.46
N LEU A 16 -2.45 7.47 -27.76
CA LEU A 16 -2.24 8.57 -28.70
C LEU A 16 -3.47 9.48 -28.83
N LEU A 17 -4.68 8.92 -28.89
CA LEU A 17 -5.93 9.67 -28.93
C LEU A 17 -6.16 10.45 -27.63
N LEU A 18 -5.91 9.84 -26.48
CA LEU A 18 -5.96 10.53 -25.19
C LEU A 18 -4.91 11.64 -25.13
N GLY A 19 -3.68 11.37 -25.54
CA GLY A 19 -2.62 12.37 -25.60
C GLY A 19 -2.94 13.55 -26.52
N ALA A 20 -3.51 13.29 -27.70
CA ALA A 20 -3.88 14.34 -28.65
C ALA A 20 -5.06 15.20 -28.18
N ASN A 21 -6.06 14.61 -27.51
CA ASN A 21 -7.25 15.34 -27.03
C ASN A 21 -7.05 16.01 -25.67
N PHE A 22 -6.21 15.43 -24.80
CA PHE A 22 -5.98 15.94 -23.45
C PHE A 22 -4.61 16.60 -23.27
N GLY A 23 -3.70 16.51 -24.25
CA GLY A 23 -2.34 17.07 -24.17
C GLY A 23 -2.32 18.57 -23.87
N GLN A 24 -3.28 19.32 -24.38
CA GLN A 24 -3.42 20.76 -24.08
C GLN A 24 -3.84 21.04 -22.61
N TYR A 25 -4.45 20.06 -21.92
CA TYR A 25 -4.83 20.16 -20.52
C TYR A 25 -3.74 19.62 -19.59
N LEU A 26 -2.76 18.87 -20.12
CA LEU A 26 -1.64 18.29 -19.38
C LEU A 26 -0.39 19.22 -19.40
N THR A 27 -0.59 20.52 -19.51
CA THR A 27 0.51 21.49 -19.38
C THR A 27 0.87 21.64 -17.91
N LEU A 28 2.16 21.92 -17.64
CA LEU A 28 2.65 22.14 -16.27
C LEU A 28 1.91 23.30 -15.58
N GLU A 29 1.55 24.34 -16.36
CA GLU A 29 0.78 25.48 -15.88
C GLU A 29 -0.61 25.10 -15.43
N ASN A 30 -1.35 24.30 -16.23
CA ASN A 30 -2.68 23.83 -15.88
C ASN A 30 -2.64 22.87 -14.68
N ALA A 31 -1.63 22.01 -14.61
CA ALA A 31 -1.42 21.12 -13.46
C ALA A 31 -1.19 21.93 -12.18
N LYS A 32 -0.37 22.98 -12.23
CA LYS A 32 -0.13 23.87 -11.09
C LYS A 32 -1.37 24.65 -10.69
N ALA A 33 -2.09 25.25 -11.64
CA ALA A 33 -3.32 25.99 -11.36
C ALA A 33 -4.38 25.08 -10.69
N GLN A 34 -4.53 23.85 -11.16
CA GLN A 34 -5.43 22.89 -10.54
C GLN A 34 -4.94 22.43 -9.14
N GLN A 35 -3.63 22.28 -8.97
CA GLN A 35 -3.03 21.96 -7.67
C GLN A 35 -3.29 23.08 -6.66
N GLU A 36 -3.08 24.34 -7.05
CA GLU A 36 -3.37 25.51 -6.19
C GLU A 36 -4.84 25.60 -5.81
N ALA A 37 -5.75 25.41 -6.79
CA ALA A 37 -7.18 25.40 -6.54
C ALA A 37 -7.59 24.26 -5.58
N LEU A 38 -7.01 23.07 -5.78
CA LEU A 38 -7.25 21.91 -4.91
C LEU A 38 -6.71 22.14 -3.50
N ASN A 39 -5.50 22.69 -3.37
CA ASN A 39 -4.92 23.01 -2.07
C ASN A 39 -5.77 24.05 -1.32
N SER A 40 -6.19 25.13 -2.00
CA SER A 40 -7.07 26.14 -1.42
C SER A 40 -8.42 25.55 -0.98
N PHE A 41 -8.99 24.64 -1.77
CA PHE A 41 -10.22 23.93 -1.39
C PHE A 41 -10.01 23.04 -0.16
N ILE A 42 -8.89 22.30 -0.10
CA ILE A 42 -8.56 21.42 1.02
C ILE A 42 -8.34 22.24 2.29
N GLU A 43 -7.59 23.34 2.22
CA GLU A 43 -7.36 24.24 3.35
C GLU A 43 -8.67 24.81 3.90
N ALA A 44 -9.57 25.25 3.01
CA ALA A 44 -10.88 25.77 3.41
C ALA A 44 -11.83 24.68 3.95
N ASN A 45 -11.66 23.42 3.55
CA ASN A 45 -12.57 22.31 3.84
C ASN A 45 -11.84 21.06 4.35
N ILE A 46 -10.84 21.23 5.21
CA ILE A 46 -9.91 20.16 5.61
C ILE A 46 -10.63 18.91 6.16
N VAL A 47 -11.67 19.07 6.97
CA VAL A 47 -12.42 17.96 7.56
C VAL A 47 -13.17 17.19 6.49
N TYR A 48 -13.80 17.88 5.54
CA TYR A 48 -14.52 17.26 4.42
C TYR A 48 -13.56 16.48 3.51
N ALA A 49 -12.46 17.13 3.08
CA ALA A 49 -11.46 16.52 2.22
C ALA A 49 -10.81 15.28 2.87
N ALA A 50 -10.44 15.40 4.15
CA ALA A 50 -9.88 14.29 4.91
C ALA A 50 -10.87 13.13 5.08
N THR A 51 -12.15 13.43 5.31
CA THR A 51 -13.20 12.40 5.43
C THR A 51 -13.40 11.66 4.12
N VAL A 52 -13.52 12.39 3.01
CA VAL A 52 -13.67 11.77 1.66
C VAL A 52 -12.46 10.92 1.33
N TYR A 53 -11.25 11.44 1.54
CA TYR A 53 -10.02 10.68 1.34
C TYR A 53 -9.97 9.41 2.20
N PHE A 54 -10.28 9.53 3.49
CA PHE A 54 -10.29 8.40 4.42
C PHE A 54 -11.27 7.30 3.99
N LEU A 55 -12.50 7.68 3.67
CA LEU A 55 -13.53 6.72 3.23
C LEU A 55 -13.17 6.07 1.89
N ALA A 56 -12.64 6.84 0.94
CA ALA A 56 -12.15 6.31 -0.33
C ALA A 56 -11.00 5.32 -0.12
N TYR A 57 -10.05 5.65 0.76
CA TYR A 57 -8.93 4.77 1.11
C TYR A 57 -9.44 3.46 1.74
N VAL A 58 -10.35 3.55 2.72
CA VAL A 58 -10.97 2.37 3.34
C VAL A 58 -11.67 1.52 2.28
N ALA A 59 -12.44 2.12 1.37
CA ALA A 59 -13.14 1.40 0.32
C ALA A 59 -12.17 0.67 -0.63
N ILE A 60 -11.12 1.35 -1.11
CA ILE A 60 -10.10 0.77 -1.99
C ILE A 60 -9.45 -0.45 -1.33
N THR A 61 -9.07 -0.33 -0.06
CA THR A 61 -8.38 -1.41 0.66
C THR A 61 -9.32 -2.54 1.07
N ALA A 62 -10.56 -2.24 1.45
CA ALA A 62 -11.59 -3.23 1.78
C ALA A 62 -12.00 -4.07 0.57
N LEU A 63 -12.12 -3.44 -0.60
CA LEU A 63 -12.42 -4.10 -1.86
C LEU A 63 -11.20 -4.80 -2.48
N SER A 64 -10.03 -4.72 -1.81
CA SER A 64 -8.79 -5.33 -2.27
C SER A 64 -8.33 -4.82 -3.65
N ILE A 65 -8.68 -3.57 -3.99
CA ILE A 65 -8.27 -2.92 -5.24
C ILE A 65 -6.77 -2.59 -5.17
N PRO A 66 -5.97 -2.95 -6.18
CA PRO A 66 -4.58 -2.54 -6.22
C PRO A 66 -4.47 -1.02 -6.41
N GLY A 67 -3.54 -0.37 -5.71
CA GLY A 67 -3.36 1.09 -5.82
C GLY A 67 -3.21 1.82 -4.49
N ALA A 68 -3.31 1.12 -3.36
CA ALA A 68 -3.14 1.73 -2.03
C ALA A 68 -1.84 2.55 -1.88
N ALA A 69 -0.75 2.11 -2.54
CA ALA A 69 0.52 2.85 -2.56
C ALA A 69 0.37 4.24 -3.22
N VAL A 70 -0.33 4.29 -4.36
CA VAL A 70 -0.58 5.57 -5.07
C VAL A 70 -1.44 6.49 -4.21
N VAL A 71 -2.49 5.97 -3.61
CA VAL A 71 -3.37 6.76 -2.72
C VAL A 71 -2.60 7.25 -1.49
N THR A 72 -1.66 6.45 -0.96
CA THR A 72 -0.77 6.89 0.14
C THR A 72 0.11 8.08 -0.29
N LEU A 73 0.76 7.99 -1.46
CA LEU A 73 1.58 9.09 -1.99
C LEU A 73 0.75 10.36 -2.19
N LEU A 74 -0.45 10.24 -2.76
CA LEU A 74 -1.37 11.35 -2.96
C LEU A 74 -1.81 11.97 -1.62
N GLY A 75 -2.09 11.17 -0.60
CA GLY A 75 -2.43 11.67 0.72
C GLY A 75 -1.34 12.57 1.30
N ALA A 76 -0.08 12.15 1.19
CA ALA A 76 1.05 12.94 1.66
C ALA A 76 1.22 14.25 0.87
N ALA A 77 0.96 14.23 -0.44
CA ALA A 77 1.00 15.42 -1.28
C ALA A 77 -0.11 16.42 -0.92
N LEU A 78 -1.29 15.93 -0.54
CA LEU A 78 -2.46 16.77 -0.24
C LEU A 78 -2.50 17.27 1.21
N PHE A 79 -2.12 16.45 2.17
CA PHE A 79 -2.31 16.72 3.59
C PHE A 79 -0.99 16.81 4.39
N GLY A 80 0.14 16.68 3.73
CA GLY A 80 1.45 16.61 4.37
C GLY A 80 1.69 15.31 5.13
N PHE A 81 2.88 15.17 5.70
CA PHE A 81 3.34 13.91 6.28
C PHE A 81 2.54 13.46 7.51
N TRP A 82 2.47 14.30 8.54
CA TRP A 82 1.93 13.88 9.84
C TRP A 82 0.43 13.62 9.83
N PHE A 83 -0.32 14.47 9.16
CA PHE A 83 -1.77 14.29 9.08
C PHE A 83 -2.13 13.09 8.20
N SER A 84 -1.41 12.90 7.08
CA SER A 84 -1.56 11.69 6.26
C SER A 84 -1.13 10.43 6.98
N LEU A 85 -0.10 10.47 7.83
CA LEU A 85 0.31 9.30 8.62
C LEU A 85 -0.84 8.83 9.51
N LEU A 86 -1.52 9.75 10.15
CA LEU A 86 -2.71 9.44 10.96
C LEU A 86 -3.84 8.87 10.08
N LEU A 87 -4.24 9.58 9.02
CA LEU A 87 -5.33 9.16 8.14
C LEU A 87 -5.08 7.80 7.51
N VAL A 88 -3.92 7.63 6.86
CA VAL A 88 -3.57 6.41 6.12
C VAL A 88 -3.39 5.24 7.05
N SER A 89 -2.76 5.44 8.22
CA SER A 89 -2.55 4.38 9.21
C SER A 89 -3.88 3.74 9.63
N PHE A 90 -4.87 4.55 9.99
CA PHE A 90 -6.18 4.03 10.38
C PHE A 90 -6.99 3.54 9.19
N ALA A 91 -7.04 4.30 8.09
CA ALA A 91 -7.81 3.92 6.90
C ALA A 91 -7.33 2.58 6.31
N SER A 92 -6.02 2.40 6.17
CA SER A 92 -5.44 1.15 5.65
C SER A 92 -5.71 -0.04 6.56
N THR A 93 -5.66 0.14 7.89
CA THR A 93 -5.90 -0.94 8.84
C THR A 93 -7.39 -1.31 8.91
N ILE A 94 -8.28 -0.32 8.91
CA ILE A 94 -9.73 -0.57 8.86
C ILE A 94 -10.09 -1.29 7.56
N GLY A 95 -9.65 -0.78 6.41
CA GLY A 95 -9.92 -1.42 5.13
C GLY A 95 -9.32 -2.82 5.01
N ALA A 96 -8.09 -3.03 5.49
CA ALA A 96 -7.49 -4.36 5.57
C ALA A 96 -8.32 -5.32 6.44
N THR A 97 -8.87 -4.81 7.56
CA THR A 97 -9.71 -5.60 8.46
C THR A 97 -11.05 -5.94 7.82
N LEU A 98 -11.64 -5.03 7.06
CA LEU A 98 -12.85 -5.31 6.28
C LEU A 98 -12.59 -6.35 5.19
N ALA A 99 -11.44 -6.28 4.47
CA ALA A 99 -11.05 -7.30 3.51
C ALA A 99 -10.82 -8.67 4.17
N PHE A 100 -10.19 -8.69 5.36
CA PHE A 100 -10.03 -9.88 6.17
C PHE A 100 -11.38 -10.50 6.58
N LEU A 101 -12.35 -9.69 7.02
CA LEU A 101 -13.68 -10.13 7.37
C LEU A 101 -14.47 -10.63 6.15
N SER A 102 -14.39 -9.91 5.03
CA SER A 102 -15.00 -10.32 3.76
C SER A 102 -14.49 -11.68 3.32
N SER A 103 -13.17 -11.91 3.39
CA SER A 103 -12.60 -13.23 3.11
C SER A 103 -13.08 -14.30 4.06
N ARG A 104 -13.18 -14.01 5.35
CA ARG A 104 -13.60 -14.99 6.37
C ARG A 104 -15.04 -15.43 6.22
N TYR A 105 -15.94 -14.49 5.95
CA TYR A 105 -17.38 -14.74 6.01
C TYR A 105 -18.07 -14.80 4.64
N LEU A 106 -17.53 -14.11 3.63
CA LEU A 106 -18.20 -13.99 2.32
C LEU A 106 -17.45 -14.71 1.19
N LEU A 107 -16.12 -14.67 1.19
CA LEU A 107 -15.31 -15.11 0.05
C LEU A 107 -14.46 -16.35 0.34
N ARG A 108 -14.77 -17.09 1.43
CA ARG A 108 -13.97 -18.20 1.91
C ARG A 108 -13.64 -19.22 0.82
N ASP A 109 -14.67 -19.72 0.15
CA ASP A 109 -14.51 -20.78 -0.85
C ASP A 109 -13.73 -20.29 -2.09
N TRP A 110 -14.01 -19.05 -2.50
CA TRP A 110 -13.31 -18.43 -3.60
C TRP A 110 -11.83 -18.22 -3.29
N VAL A 111 -11.49 -17.68 -2.12
CA VAL A 111 -10.09 -17.46 -1.70
C VAL A 111 -9.38 -18.79 -1.55
N GLN A 112 -10.02 -19.80 -0.98
CA GLN A 112 -9.45 -21.12 -0.79
C GLN A 112 -9.20 -21.82 -2.12
N SER A 113 -10.14 -21.76 -3.08
CA SER A 113 -9.96 -22.34 -4.42
C SER A 113 -8.85 -21.63 -5.23
N ARG A 114 -8.71 -20.31 -5.09
CA ARG A 114 -7.76 -19.52 -5.88
C ARG A 114 -6.36 -19.49 -5.29
N PHE A 115 -6.23 -19.54 -3.97
CA PHE A 115 -4.97 -19.32 -3.25
C PHE A 115 -4.65 -20.39 -2.21
N GLY A 116 -5.26 -21.59 -2.30
CA GLY A 116 -5.15 -22.66 -1.31
C GLY A 116 -3.71 -23.08 -0.99
N GLU A 117 -2.84 -23.18 -2.00
CA GLU A 117 -1.42 -23.50 -1.80
C GLU A 117 -0.71 -22.47 -0.91
N LYS A 118 -0.97 -21.16 -1.15
CA LYS A 118 -0.40 -20.08 -0.35
C LYS A 118 -0.96 -20.08 1.07
N LEU A 119 -2.20 -20.50 1.24
CA LEU A 119 -2.87 -20.60 2.54
C LEU A 119 -2.20 -21.64 3.45
N VAL A 120 -1.67 -22.74 2.90
CA VAL A 120 -0.93 -23.74 3.69
C VAL A 120 0.28 -23.11 4.37
N ALA A 121 1.11 -22.37 3.62
CA ALA A 121 2.28 -21.69 4.17
C ALA A 121 1.91 -20.61 5.21
N ILE A 122 0.85 -19.84 4.94
CA ILE A 122 0.33 -18.82 5.88
C ILE A 122 -0.17 -19.47 7.17
N ASN A 123 -0.93 -20.56 7.10
CA ASN A 123 -1.43 -21.28 8.28
C ASN A 123 -0.30 -21.86 9.13
N GLN A 124 0.74 -22.41 8.50
CA GLN A 124 1.93 -22.90 9.20
C GLN A 124 2.65 -21.75 9.93
N GLY A 125 2.85 -20.62 9.27
CA GLY A 125 3.45 -19.43 9.87
C GLY A 125 2.64 -18.89 11.05
N VAL A 126 1.31 -18.79 10.90
CA VAL A 126 0.42 -18.34 11.98
C VAL A 126 0.41 -19.32 13.16
N LYS A 127 0.43 -20.63 12.91
CA LYS A 127 0.53 -21.65 13.99
C LYS A 127 1.84 -21.57 14.75
N LYS A 128 2.95 -21.30 14.05
CA LYS A 128 4.29 -21.25 14.64
C LYS A 128 4.54 -19.95 15.39
N ASP A 129 4.33 -18.81 14.73
CA ASP A 129 4.80 -17.49 15.18
C ASP A 129 3.64 -16.52 15.53
N GLY A 130 2.39 -16.91 15.31
CA GLY A 130 1.20 -16.15 15.67
C GLY A 130 1.16 -14.73 15.05
N ALA A 131 1.02 -13.71 15.92
CA ALA A 131 0.98 -12.32 15.50
C ALA A 131 2.31 -11.83 14.91
N PHE A 132 3.44 -12.37 15.36
CA PHE A 132 4.77 -12.01 14.86
C PHE A 132 4.93 -12.39 13.37
N TYR A 133 4.31 -13.48 12.93
CA TYR A 133 4.28 -13.85 11.53
C TYR A 133 3.58 -12.78 10.67
N LEU A 134 2.40 -12.33 11.08
CA LEU A 134 1.69 -11.24 10.38
C LEU A 134 2.50 -9.95 10.40
N PHE A 135 3.09 -9.60 11.55
CA PHE A 135 3.96 -8.43 11.68
C PHE A 135 5.12 -8.47 10.68
N SER A 136 5.78 -9.62 10.57
CA SER A 136 6.85 -9.84 9.59
C SER A 136 6.39 -9.69 8.15
N LEU A 137 5.19 -10.19 7.81
CA LEU A 137 4.61 -10.03 6.48
C LEU A 137 4.24 -8.58 6.16
N ARG A 138 3.89 -7.77 7.17
CA ARG A 138 3.61 -6.33 7.01
C ARG A 138 4.88 -5.53 6.76
N LEU A 139 5.97 -5.90 7.42
CA LEU A 139 7.27 -5.23 7.26
C LEU A 139 7.98 -5.63 5.96
N ILE A 140 7.91 -6.91 5.59
CA ILE A 140 8.60 -7.43 4.41
C ILE A 140 7.56 -7.68 3.32
N PRO A 141 7.54 -6.90 2.23
CA PRO A 141 6.53 -7.01 1.17
C PRO A 141 6.79 -8.21 0.25
N VAL A 142 6.75 -9.42 0.82
CA VAL A 142 6.87 -10.69 0.05
C VAL A 142 5.58 -10.97 -0.72
N PHE A 143 4.45 -10.62 -0.12
CA PHE A 143 3.13 -10.79 -0.74
C PHE A 143 2.45 -9.43 -0.99
N PRO A 144 1.64 -9.31 -2.04
CA PRO A 144 0.80 -8.14 -2.22
C PRO A 144 -0.08 -7.88 -0.99
N PHE A 145 -0.24 -6.61 -0.63
CA PHE A 145 -1.00 -6.18 0.55
C PHE A 145 -2.39 -6.82 0.65
N PHE A 146 -3.16 -6.77 -0.45
CA PHE A 146 -4.51 -7.32 -0.51
C PHE A 146 -4.53 -8.84 -0.26
N LEU A 147 -3.52 -9.55 -0.75
CA LEU A 147 -3.44 -11.01 -0.62
C LEU A 147 -3.21 -11.43 0.84
N ILE A 148 -2.38 -10.68 1.59
CA ILE A 148 -2.19 -10.90 3.03
C ILE A 148 -3.54 -10.77 3.75
N ASN A 149 -4.32 -9.73 3.45
CA ASN A 149 -5.62 -9.49 4.08
C ASN A 149 -6.59 -10.66 3.85
N LEU A 150 -6.71 -11.11 2.59
CA LEU A 150 -7.60 -12.21 2.23
C LEU A 150 -7.15 -13.54 2.85
N LEU A 151 -5.88 -13.89 2.76
CA LEU A 151 -5.36 -15.17 3.28
C LEU A 151 -5.41 -15.23 4.81
N MET A 152 -5.09 -14.13 5.50
CA MET A 152 -5.19 -14.05 6.97
C MET A 152 -6.63 -14.18 7.45
N GLY A 153 -7.62 -13.78 6.66
CA GLY A 153 -9.04 -13.98 6.95
C GLY A 153 -9.41 -15.45 7.11
N LEU A 154 -8.74 -16.37 6.42
CA LEU A 154 -8.97 -17.81 6.48
C LEU A 154 -8.14 -18.51 7.59
N THR A 155 -7.31 -17.78 8.32
CA THR A 155 -6.55 -18.31 9.46
C THR A 155 -7.36 -18.24 10.76
N PRO A 156 -6.94 -18.95 11.83
CA PRO A 156 -7.58 -18.87 13.15
C PRO A 156 -7.27 -17.55 13.90
N MET A 157 -6.58 -16.59 13.28
CA MET A 157 -6.24 -15.32 13.91
C MET A 157 -7.49 -14.52 14.28
N SER A 158 -7.56 -13.97 15.49
CA SER A 158 -8.67 -13.11 15.92
C SER A 158 -8.61 -11.74 15.23
N ILE A 159 -9.78 -11.10 15.07
CA ILE A 159 -9.91 -9.78 14.43
C ILE A 159 -9.05 -8.73 15.16
N ALA A 160 -9.13 -8.67 16.48
CA ALA A 160 -8.37 -7.73 17.28
C ALA A 160 -6.85 -7.91 17.10
N ARG A 161 -6.38 -9.16 17.10
CA ARG A 161 -4.96 -9.46 16.86
C ARG A 161 -4.52 -9.06 15.46
N PHE A 162 -5.35 -9.34 14.45
CA PHE A 162 -5.07 -8.91 13.07
C PHE A 162 -5.01 -7.39 12.97
N TYR A 163 -5.98 -6.68 13.54
CA TYR A 163 -6.05 -5.21 13.53
C TYR A 163 -4.82 -4.58 14.18
N LEU A 164 -4.55 -4.92 15.45
CA LEU A 164 -3.45 -4.32 16.20
C LEU A 164 -2.09 -4.62 15.59
N THR A 165 -1.87 -5.87 15.17
CA THR A 165 -0.61 -6.25 14.52
C THR A 165 -0.44 -5.54 13.18
N SER A 166 -1.51 -5.39 12.39
CA SER A 166 -1.46 -4.65 11.13
C SER A 166 -1.24 -3.17 11.34
N GLN A 167 -1.92 -2.55 12.33
CA GLN A 167 -1.76 -1.14 12.68
C GLN A 167 -0.29 -0.78 12.95
N ILE A 168 0.38 -1.58 13.79
CA ILE A 168 1.77 -1.33 14.17
C ILE A 168 2.72 -1.74 13.02
N GLY A 169 2.47 -2.91 12.41
CA GLY A 169 3.36 -3.47 11.39
C GLY A 169 3.41 -2.70 10.08
N MET A 170 2.34 -1.95 9.75
CA MET A 170 2.30 -1.14 8.55
C MET A 170 2.91 0.27 8.73
N LEU A 171 3.00 0.79 9.95
CA LEU A 171 3.48 2.15 10.22
C LEU A 171 4.83 2.49 9.57
N PRO A 172 5.89 1.66 9.69
CA PRO A 172 7.18 1.99 9.10
C PRO A 172 7.11 2.11 7.57
N GLY A 173 6.44 1.17 6.92
CA GLY A 173 6.23 1.22 5.47
C GLY A 173 5.40 2.44 5.05
N THR A 174 4.30 2.70 5.75
CA THR A 174 3.46 3.88 5.51
C THR A 174 4.27 5.16 5.61
N ALA A 175 5.11 5.32 6.65
CA ALA A 175 5.95 6.50 6.83
C ALA A 175 6.93 6.70 5.65
N VAL A 176 7.52 5.62 5.14
CA VAL A 176 8.43 5.70 3.98
C VAL A 176 7.69 6.12 2.70
N TYR A 177 6.48 5.57 2.46
CA TYR A 177 5.65 5.99 1.31
C TYR A 177 5.20 7.44 1.43
N LEU A 178 4.77 7.87 2.62
CA LEU A 178 4.36 9.25 2.86
C LEU A 178 5.52 10.24 2.70
N ASN A 179 6.72 9.87 3.17
CA ASN A 179 7.92 10.70 2.93
C ASN A 179 8.20 10.88 1.43
N ALA A 180 8.09 9.82 0.65
CA ALA A 180 8.22 9.92 -0.81
C ALA A 180 7.11 10.78 -1.42
N GLY A 181 5.85 10.65 -0.93
CA GLY A 181 4.71 11.44 -1.38
C GLY A 181 4.85 12.95 -1.10
N THR A 182 5.37 13.33 0.07
CA THR A 182 5.64 14.75 0.37
C THR A 182 6.70 15.33 -0.55
N GLN A 183 7.70 14.54 -0.93
CA GLN A 183 8.73 15.00 -1.87
C GLN A 183 8.18 15.17 -3.29
N LEU A 184 7.22 14.32 -3.71
CA LEU A 184 6.53 14.51 -5.00
C LEU A 184 5.79 15.85 -5.06
N ALA A 185 5.19 16.30 -3.96
CA ALA A 185 4.49 17.57 -3.87
C ALA A 185 5.41 18.80 -4.03
N THR A 186 6.72 18.64 -3.81
CA THR A 186 7.70 19.73 -3.93
C THR A 186 8.32 19.85 -5.33
N ILE A 187 7.90 18.99 -6.27
CA ILE A 187 8.43 19.01 -7.64
C ILE A 187 7.74 20.09 -8.46
N ASP A 188 8.39 21.26 -8.55
CA ASP A 188 7.91 22.40 -9.32
C ASP A 188 8.37 22.43 -10.78
N SER A 189 9.35 21.62 -11.14
CA SER A 189 9.96 21.56 -12.47
C SER A 189 10.57 20.20 -12.77
N LEU A 190 10.84 19.92 -14.04
CA LEU A 190 11.51 18.68 -14.45
C LEU A 190 12.88 18.50 -13.76
N SER A 191 13.60 19.60 -13.49
CA SER A 191 14.85 19.55 -12.73
C SER A 191 14.65 19.20 -11.25
N GLY A 192 13.48 19.49 -10.67
CA GLY A 192 13.13 19.12 -9.31
C GLY A 192 13.08 17.59 -9.09
N ILE A 193 12.77 16.82 -10.14
CA ILE A 193 12.73 15.35 -10.09
C ILE A 193 14.09 14.76 -9.70
N VAL A 194 15.18 15.37 -10.16
CA VAL A 194 16.56 14.92 -9.87
C VAL A 194 17.17 15.60 -8.65
N SER A 195 16.38 16.30 -7.84
CA SER A 195 16.88 16.91 -6.59
C SER A 195 17.38 15.82 -5.63
N PRO A 196 18.44 16.07 -4.85
CA PRO A 196 19.00 15.09 -3.91
C PRO A 196 17.97 14.57 -2.92
N THR A 197 17.05 15.42 -2.48
CA THR A 197 16.01 15.08 -1.50
C THR A 197 14.96 14.12 -2.09
N VAL A 198 14.51 14.37 -3.32
CA VAL A 198 13.60 13.48 -4.05
C VAL A 198 14.28 12.14 -4.29
N LEU A 199 15.51 12.14 -4.84
CA LEU A 199 16.26 10.92 -5.11
C LEU A 199 16.50 10.11 -3.83
N ALA A 200 16.88 10.75 -2.71
CA ALA A 200 17.07 10.07 -1.43
C ALA A 200 15.77 9.44 -0.90
N SER A 201 14.63 10.12 -1.04
CA SER A 201 13.34 9.61 -0.60
C SER A 201 12.88 8.40 -1.41
N PHE A 202 13.08 8.43 -2.73
CA PHE A 202 12.78 7.27 -3.58
C PHE A 202 13.79 6.13 -3.41
N ALA A 203 15.07 6.44 -3.16
CA ALA A 203 16.06 5.43 -2.80
C ALA A 203 15.68 4.75 -1.46
N LEU A 204 15.25 5.50 -0.46
CA LEU A 204 14.76 4.96 0.80
C LEU A 204 13.54 4.05 0.57
N LEU A 205 12.58 4.49 -0.26
CA LEU A 205 11.40 3.71 -0.61
C LEU A 205 11.79 2.38 -1.28
N GLY A 206 12.72 2.40 -2.25
CA GLY A 206 13.19 1.20 -2.95
C GLY A 206 14.03 0.27 -2.07
N LEU A 207 14.85 0.82 -1.18
CA LEU A 207 15.74 0.06 -0.29
C LEU A 207 15.03 -0.42 0.99
N PHE A 208 13.89 0.16 1.34
CA PHE A 208 13.15 -0.15 2.56
C PHE A 208 12.90 -1.65 2.76
N PRO A 209 12.41 -2.43 1.77
CA PRO A 209 12.23 -3.87 1.93
C PRO A 209 13.53 -4.62 2.25
N ILE A 210 14.64 -4.19 1.68
CA ILE A 210 15.96 -4.79 1.89
C ILE A 210 16.45 -4.51 3.31
N LEU A 211 16.32 -3.26 3.77
CA LEU A 211 16.68 -2.85 5.12
C LEU A 211 15.87 -3.61 6.17
N VAL A 212 14.56 -3.70 5.97
CA VAL A 212 13.68 -4.46 6.87
C VAL A 212 14.06 -5.93 6.92
N LYS A 213 14.30 -6.55 5.76
CA LYS A 213 14.74 -7.95 5.69
C LYS A 213 16.05 -8.16 6.46
N TRP A 214 17.00 -7.26 6.32
CA TRP A 214 18.28 -7.32 7.02
C TRP A 214 18.10 -7.23 8.55
N VAL A 215 17.30 -6.26 9.03
CA VAL A 215 16.98 -6.11 10.45
C VAL A 215 16.28 -7.35 10.99
N MET A 216 15.25 -7.83 10.31
CA MET A 216 14.46 -9.00 10.71
C MET A 216 15.31 -10.27 10.79
N ASN A 217 16.30 -10.44 9.91
CA ASN A 217 17.22 -11.58 9.99
C ASN A 217 18.13 -11.53 11.22
N LYS A 218 18.46 -10.33 11.71
CA LYS A 218 19.24 -10.17 12.95
C LYS A 218 18.40 -10.37 14.22
N VAL A 219 17.12 -10.04 14.15
CA VAL A 219 16.20 -10.13 15.31
C VAL A 219 15.58 -11.53 15.47
N LYS A 220 15.63 -12.39 14.45
CA LYS A 220 15.14 -13.77 14.57
C LYS A 220 15.95 -14.48 15.66
N PRO A 221 15.30 -15.02 16.72
CA PRO A 221 15.99 -15.91 17.66
C PRO A 221 16.52 -17.11 16.89
N THR A 222 17.78 -17.46 17.12
CA THR A 222 18.36 -18.72 16.63
C THR A 222 17.44 -19.85 17.09
N PRO A 223 17.00 -20.78 16.20
CA PRO A 223 16.23 -21.94 16.64
C PRO A 223 17.04 -22.65 17.71
N THR A 224 16.53 -22.72 18.93
CA THR A 224 17.06 -23.60 19.96
C THR A 224 16.97 -25.01 19.40
N GLN A 225 18.11 -25.62 19.12
CA GLN A 225 18.16 -27.03 18.76
C GLN A 225 17.50 -27.79 19.93
N PRO A 226 16.58 -28.73 19.67
CA PRO A 226 16.12 -29.61 20.71
C PRO A 226 17.36 -30.37 21.23
N ASN A 227 17.70 -30.17 22.51
CA ASN A 227 18.70 -30.97 23.17
C ASN A 227 18.37 -32.43 22.91
N GLY A 228 19.23 -33.10 22.15
CA GLY A 228 19.23 -34.55 22.09
C GLY A 228 19.40 -35.09 23.49
N SER A 229 18.32 -35.57 24.04
CA SER A 229 18.36 -36.46 25.21
C SER A 229 18.58 -37.88 24.67
N ILE A 230 19.72 -38.36 25.00
CA ILE A 230 20.19 -39.76 24.93
C ILE A 230 19.15 -40.70 25.55
#